data_b68d36ce858174d789a90e3ae5776476
#
_entry.id   b68d36ce858174d789a90e3ae5776476
#
_cell.length_a   1.000
_cell.length_b   1.000
_cell.length_c   1.000
_cell.angle_alpha   90.00
_cell.angle_beta   90.00
_cell.angle_gamma   90.00
#
_symmetry.space_group_name_H-M   'P 1'
#
loop_
_entity.id
_entity.type
_entity.pdbx_description
1 polymer ?
#
loop_
_entity_poly.entity_id
_entity_poly.type
_entity_poly.pdbx_seq_one_letter_code
_entity_poly.pdbx_strand_id
1 'polypeptide(L)'
;MLKTTNNAVVFAEVPDEVSLAINISNCPIKCQDCHSKFLWNDEGDILNWELLRSLILKNDGITCVCFLGGDAEPASINTLAKLIKKSFNLKVAWYSGRGKISPEISLEFFDFIKLGPFIKYPLNDSRTNQKFYKVENNQLTDITYKFWKNYGKSKSN
;
A
#
# COMPACT_ATOMS: atom_id res chain seq x y z
N MET A 1 -0.84 -3.66 -18.26
CA MET A 1 -2.08 -3.33 -17.53
C MET A 1 -2.02 -3.96 -16.13
N LEU A 2 -2.37 -3.18 -15.11
CA LEU A 2 -2.48 -3.72 -13.75
C LEU A 2 -3.57 -4.78 -13.69
N LYS A 3 -3.31 -5.84 -12.92
CA LYS A 3 -4.30 -6.86 -12.58
C LYS A 3 -4.37 -7.03 -11.08
N THR A 4 -5.54 -7.41 -10.58
CA THR A 4 -5.80 -7.56 -9.15
C THR A 4 -6.45 -8.90 -8.84
N THR A 5 -6.16 -9.41 -7.64
CA THR A 5 -6.72 -10.66 -7.14
C THR A 5 -6.84 -10.63 -5.62
N ASN A 6 -7.74 -11.42 -5.06
CA ASN A 6 -7.90 -11.59 -3.60
C ASN A 6 -8.02 -10.27 -2.82
N ASN A 7 -8.84 -9.34 -3.31
CA ASN A 7 -9.08 -8.08 -2.63
C ASN A 7 -9.94 -8.29 -1.39
N ALA A 8 -9.62 -7.60 -0.30
CA ALA A 8 -10.32 -7.75 0.98
C ALA A 8 -10.26 -6.47 1.82
N VAL A 9 -11.22 -6.33 2.72
CA VAL A 9 -11.17 -5.31 3.77
C VAL A 9 -10.28 -5.82 4.90
N VAL A 10 -9.29 -5.01 5.30
CA VAL A 10 -8.28 -5.35 6.30
C VAL A 10 -8.11 -4.21 7.30
N PHE A 11 -7.69 -4.54 8.53
CA PHE A 11 -7.61 -3.59 9.64
C PHE A 11 -6.18 -3.29 10.10
N ALA A 12 -5.20 -4.04 9.63
CA ALA A 12 -3.82 -3.97 10.10
C ALA A 12 -2.80 -3.48 9.07
N GLU A 13 -3.18 -3.37 7.80
CA GLU A 13 -2.26 -2.95 6.74
C GLU A 13 -1.88 -1.47 6.88
N VAL A 14 -2.85 -0.61 7.08
CA VAL A 14 -2.60 0.81 7.35
C VAL A 14 -3.04 1.09 8.78
N PRO A 15 -2.13 1.50 9.68
CA PRO A 15 -2.48 1.78 11.07
C PRO A 15 -3.62 2.81 11.19
N ASP A 16 -4.56 2.53 12.08
CA ASP A 16 -5.71 3.37 12.40
C ASP A 16 -6.75 3.52 11.27
N GLU A 17 -6.64 2.71 10.20
CA GLU A 17 -7.56 2.76 9.06
C GLU A 17 -8.25 1.41 8.83
N VAL A 18 -9.46 1.48 8.29
CA VAL A 18 -10.16 0.33 7.72
C VAL A 18 -9.92 0.35 6.22
N SER A 19 -9.08 -0.54 5.74
CA SER A 19 -8.55 -0.47 4.37
C SER A 19 -9.16 -1.51 3.44
N LEU A 20 -9.53 -1.08 2.24
CA LEU A 20 -9.71 -1.99 1.12
C LEU A 20 -8.33 -2.28 0.52
N ALA A 21 -7.82 -3.47 0.78
CA ALA A 21 -6.55 -3.94 0.22
C ALA A 21 -6.74 -4.41 -1.21
N ILE A 22 -6.07 -3.77 -2.14
CA ILE A 22 -6.04 -4.11 -3.56
C ILE A 22 -4.72 -4.81 -3.85
N ASN A 23 -4.74 -6.14 -3.91
CA ASN A 23 -3.57 -6.93 -4.23
C ASN A 23 -3.29 -6.89 -5.73
N ILE A 24 -2.12 -6.41 -6.12
CA ILE A 24 -1.74 -6.23 -7.52
C ILE A 24 -0.70 -7.27 -7.90
N SER A 25 -1.03 -8.05 -8.93
CA SER A 25 -0.18 -9.11 -9.45
C SER A 25 0.94 -8.58 -10.35
N ASN A 26 1.75 -9.48 -10.91
CA ASN A 26 2.93 -9.17 -11.72
C ASN A 26 3.96 -8.30 -10.97
N CYS A 27 4.21 -8.64 -9.70
CA CYS A 27 5.18 -7.92 -8.88
C CYS A 27 6.61 -8.16 -9.40
N PRO A 28 7.33 -7.12 -9.87
CA PRO A 28 8.68 -7.27 -10.42
C PRO A 28 9.76 -7.44 -9.34
N ILE A 29 9.44 -7.13 -8.08
CA ILE A 29 10.42 -7.13 -6.97
C ILE A 29 10.74 -8.55 -6.51
N LYS A 30 9.73 -9.43 -6.44
CA LYS A 30 9.88 -10.86 -6.10
C LYS A 30 10.72 -11.09 -4.85
N CYS A 31 10.39 -10.43 -3.75
CA CYS A 31 11.11 -10.57 -2.48
C CYS A 31 11.21 -12.04 -2.05
N GLN A 32 12.39 -12.48 -1.65
CA GLN A 32 12.65 -13.89 -1.29
C GLN A 32 11.70 -14.38 -0.20
N ASP A 33 11.43 -13.55 0.81
CA ASP A 33 10.59 -13.87 1.96
C ASP A 33 9.14 -13.39 1.82
N CYS A 34 8.71 -13.07 0.61
CA CYS A 34 7.39 -12.50 0.35
C CYS A 34 6.27 -13.42 0.87
N HIS A 35 5.33 -12.85 1.64
CA HIS A 35 4.14 -13.56 2.11
C HIS A 35 3.11 -13.79 1.02
N SER A 36 3.19 -13.03 -0.07
CA SER A 36 2.21 -13.02 -1.15
C SER A 36 2.84 -13.42 -2.49
N LYS A 37 3.56 -14.54 -2.51
CA LYS A 37 4.25 -15.04 -3.72
C LYS A 37 3.29 -15.30 -4.91
N PHE A 38 2.01 -15.51 -4.63
CA PHE A 38 0.99 -15.62 -5.68
C PHE A 38 0.88 -14.33 -6.52
N LEU A 39 1.29 -13.19 -6.00
CA LEU A 39 1.33 -11.92 -6.74
C LEU A 39 2.51 -11.79 -7.70
N TRP A 40 3.41 -12.78 -7.76
CA TRP A 40 4.53 -12.76 -8.71
C TRP A 40 4.10 -13.02 -10.14
N ASN A 41 3.01 -13.78 -10.31
CA ASN A 41 2.45 -14.12 -11.61
C ASN A 41 1.55 -12.98 -12.12
N ASP A 42 1.43 -12.88 -13.44
CA ASP A 42 0.54 -11.92 -14.09
C ASP A 42 -0.88 -12.51 -14.21
N GLU A 43 -1.61 -12.54 -13.10
CA GLU A 43 -2.91 -13.19 -12.95
C GLU A 43 -3.95 -12.24 -12.32
N GLY A 44 -5.21 -12.52 -12.57
CA GLY A 44 -6.34 -11.79 -11.98
C GLY A 44 -7.11 -10.94 -12.99
N ASP A 45 -8.02 -10.14 -12.45
CA ASP A 45 -8.86 -9.25 -13.24
C ASP A 45 -8.12 -7.94 -13.57
N ILE A 46 -8.40 -7.38 -14.74
CA ILE A 46 -7.85 -6.08 -15.13
C ILE A 46 -8.32 -5.01 -14.15
N LEU A 47 -7.34 -4.39 -13.45
CA LEU A 47 -7.60 -3.31 -12.50
C LEU A 47 -7.71 -1.97 -13.26
N ASN A 48 -8.91 -1.63 -13.64
CA ASN A 48 -9.26 -0.33 -14.19
C ASN A 48 -10.10 0.48 -13.19
N TRP A 49 -10.46 1.71 -13.54
CA TRP A 49 -11.27 2.56 -12.67
C TRP A 49 -12.67 1.98 -12.40
N GLU A 50 -13.29 1.36 -13.37
CA GLU A 50 -14.64 0.78 -13.21
C GLU A 50 -14.64 -0.33 -12.17
N LEU A 51 -13.69 -1.26 -12.24
CA LEU A 51 -13.54 -2.33 -11.26
C LEU A 51 -13.23 -1.75 -9.88
N LEU A 52 -12.24 -0.85 -9.77
CA LEU A 52 -11.86 -0.24 -8.49
C LEU A 52 -13.02 0.50 -7.85
N ARG A 53 -13.74 1.31 -8.63
CA ARG A 53 -14.93 2.03 -8.16
C ARG A 53 -16.02 1.06 -7.65
N SER A 54 -16.26 -0.03 -8.37
CA SER A 54 -17.20 -1.07 -7.95
C SER A 54 -16.79 -1.72 -6.63
N LEU A 55 -15.51 -2.03 -6.46
CA LEU A 55 -14.97 -2.60 -5.21
C LEU A 55 -15.14 -1.62 -4.03
N ILE A 56 -14.87 -0.34 -4.24
CA ILE A 56 -15.07 0.70 -3.21
C ILE A 56 -16.55 0.77 -2.81
N LEU A 57 -17.46 0.83 -3.77
CA LEU A 57 -18.89 0.96 -3.51
C LEU A 57 -19.52 -0.27 -2.83
N LYS A 58 -18.94 -1.45 -3.03
CA LYS A 58 -19.38 -2.70 -2.38
C LYS A 58 -18.90 -2.85 -0.94
N ASN A 59 -17.94 -2.05 -0.50
CA ASN A 59 -17.31 -2.17 0.82
C ASN A 59 -17.56 -0.91 1.66
N ASP A 60 -18.74 -0.80 2.22
CA ASP A 60 -19.10 0.30 3.12
C ASP A 60 -18.24 0.32 4.38
N GLY A 61 -17.98 1.50 4.90
CA GLY A 61 -17.23 1.70 6.13
C GLY A 61 -15.72 1.70 5.99
N ILE A 62 -15.17 1.53 4.79
CA ILE A 62 -13.74 1.71 4.57
C ILE A 62 -13.35 3.18 4.69
N THR A 63 -12.14 3.43 5.19
CA THR A 63 -11.57 4.78 5.33
C THR A 63 -10.38 4.99 4.40
N CYS A 64 -9.82 3.91 3.87
CA CYS A 64 -8.61 3.92 3.06
C CYS A 64 -8.68 2.87 1.94
N VAL A 65 -8.10 3.18 0.80
CA VAL A 65 -7.77 2.19 -0.24
C VAL A 65 -6.26 1.99 -0.22
N CYS A 66 -5.81 0.75 -0.05
CA CYS A 66 -4.40 0.41 0.02
C CYS A 66 -3.99 -0.45 -1.18
N PHE A 67 -3.17 0.09 -2.06
CA PHE A 67 -2.57 -0.64 -3.17
C PHE A 67 -1.35 -1.43 -2.69
N LEU A 68 -1.40 -2.75 -2.80
CA LEU A 68 -0.31 -3.66 -2.44
C LEU A 68 0.39 -4.15 -3.71
N GLY A 69 1.49 -3.54 -4.07
CA GLY A 69 2.22 -3.79 -5.31
C GLY A 69 1.93 -2.74 -6.40
N GLY A 70 2.08 -3.15 -7.67
CA GLY A 70 1.92 -2.23 -8.81
C GLY A 70 3.21 -1.55 -9.24
N ASP A 71 4.36 -2.00 -8.74
CA ASP A 71 5.69 -1.49 -9.10
C ASP A 71 6.07 -1.68 -10.58
N ALA A 72 5.33 -2.52 -11.30
CA ALA A 72 5.50 -2.67 -12.75
C ALA A 72 4.92 -1.48 -13.52
N GLU A 73 3.91 -0.80 -12.96
CA GLU A 73 3.21 0.31 -13.62
C GLU A 73 2.84 1.43 -12.63
N PRO A 74 3.82 2.15 -12.08
CA PRO A 74 3.55 3.22 -11.08
C PRO A 74 2.63 4.32 -11.60
N ALA A 75 2.72 4.68 -12.88
CA ALA A 75 1.84 5.68 -13.49
C ALA A 75 0.36 5.29 -13.42
N SER A 76 0.05 4.01 -13.58
CA SER A 76 -1.33 3.51 -13.43
C SER A 76 -1.81 3.60 -11.99
N ILE A 77 -0.96 3.28 -11.01
CA ILE A 77 -1.25 3.48 -9.58
C ILE A 77 -1.55 4.95 -9.30
N ASN A 78 -0.72 5.85 -9.80
CA ASN A 78 -0.90 7.29 -9.64
C ASN A 78 -2.23 7.78 -10.21
N THR A 79 -2.61 7.28 -11.39
CA THR A 79 -3.89 7.61 -12.04
C THR A 79 -5.08 7.14 -11.21
N LEU A 80 -5.05 5.90 -10.71
CA LEU A 80 -6.11 5.37 -9.87
C LEU A 80 -6.23 6.11 -8.53
N ALA A 81 -5.11 6.44 -7.90
CA ALA A 81 -5.07 7.24 -6.67
C ALA A 81 -5.71 8.62 -6.88
N LYS A 82 -5.36 9.31 -7.96
CA LYS A 82 -5.98 10.59 -8.34
C LYS A 82 -7.49 10.47 -8.50
N LEU A 83 -7.97 9.42 -9.17
CA LEU A 83 -9.40 9.18 -9.37
C LEU A 83 -10.15 8.91 -8.05
N ILE A 84 -9.52 8.17 -7.11
CA ILE A 84 -10.09 7.98 -5.77
C ILE A 84 -10.24 9.32 -5.06
N LYS A 85 -9.18 10.12 -5.01
CA LYS A 85 -9.19 11.45 -4.36
C LYS A 85 -10.24 12.38 -4.94
N LYS A 86 -10.49 12.28 -6.24
CA LYS A 86 -11.47 13.10 -6.96
C LYS A 86 -12.92 12.67 -6.70
N SER A 87 -13.14 11.37 -6.48
CA SER A 87 -14.49 10.77 -6.45
C SER A 87 -14.98 10.38 -5.06
N PHE A 88 -14.07 10.22 -4.09
CA PHE A 88 -14.38 9.75 -2.74
C PHE A 88 -13.61 10.54 -1.68
N ASN A 89 -14.18 10.62 -0.50
CA ASN A 89 -13.50 11.12 0.70
C ASN A 89 -12.78 9.95 1.41
N LEU A 90 -11.80 9.34 0.71
CA LEU A 90 -11.02 8.22 1.21
C LEU A 90 -9.52 8.57 1.21
N LYS A 91 -8.81 7.99 2.17
CA LYS A 91 -7.36 7.99 2.15
C LYS A 91 -6.85 6.98 1.13
N VAL A 92 -5.63 7.20 0.63
CA VAL A 92 -4.96 6.30 -0.31
C VAL A 92 -3.59 5.95 0.23
N ALA A 93 -3.30 4.65 0.28
CA ALA A 93 -1.99 4.12 0.62
C ALA A 93 -1.42 3.32 -0.54
N TRP A 94 -0.10 3.35 -0.69
CA TRP A 94 0.62 2.53 -1.67
C TRP A 94 1.82 1.84 -1.03
N TYR A 95 1.92 0.54 -1.24
CA TYR A 95 3.00 -0.30 -0.78
C TYR A 95 3.85 -0.72 -1.97
N SER A 96 5.06 -0.14 -2.06
CA SER A 96 6.06 -0.43 -3.09
C SER A 96 7.19 -1.27 -2.51
N GLY A 97 7.62 -2.27 -3.26
CA GLY A 97 8.81 -3.05 -2.91
C GLY A 97 10.13 -2.33 -3.22
N ARG A 98 10.10 -1.14 -3.81
CA ARG A 98 11.28 -0.35 -4.12
C ARG A 98 11.73 0.48 -2.91
N GLY A 99 13.03 0.79 -2.85
CA GLY A 99 13.59 1.63 -1.78
C GLY A 99 13.35 3.13 -1.97
N LYS A 100 12.86 3.54 -3.14
CA LYS A 100 12.60 4.95 -3.48
C LYS A 100 11.27 5.08 -4.20
N ILE A 101 10.63 6.24 -4.04
CA ILE A 101 9.41 6.57 -4.76
C ILE A 101 9.71 6.71 -6.25
N SER A 102 8.86 6.10 -7.09
CA SER A 102 8.91 6.29 -8.53
C SER A 102 8.64 7.76 -8.89
N PRO A 103 9.37 8.33 -9.87
CA PRO A 103 9.10 9.69 -10.35
C PRO A 103 7.71 9.86 -10.97
N GLU A 104 7.03 8.78 -11.30
CA GLU A 104 5.66 8.78 -11.83
C GLU A 104 4.58 8.97 -10.75
N ILE A 105 4.97 9.01 -9.47
CA ILE A 105 4.06 9.17 -8.33
C ILE A 105 4.03 10.63 -7.88
N SER A 106 2.83 11.20 -7.84
CA SER A 106 2.57 12.51 -7.25
C SER A 106 2.06 12.34 -5.82
N LEU A 107 2.84 12.80 -4.85
CA LEU A 107 2.55 12.62 -3.42
C LEU A 107 1.18 13.18 -3.00
N GLU A 108 0.68 14.19 -3.68
CA GLU A 108 -0.61 14.83 -3.41
C GLU A 108 -1.82 13.86 -3.47
N PHE A 109 -1.68 12.71 -4.17
CA PHE A 109 -2.75 11.72 -4.29
C PHE A 109 -2.67 10.61 -3.24
N PHE A 110 -1.67 10.65 -2.37
CA PHE A 110 -1.44 9.62 -1.36
C PHE A 110 -1.42 10.20 0.05
N ASP A 111 -1.95 9.44 1.00
CA ASP A 111 -1.89 9.76 2.43
C ASP A 111 -0.80 8.94 3.12
N PHE A 112 -0.51 7.75 2.61
CA PHE A 112 0.51 6.84 3.14
C PHE A 112 1.29 6.17 2.02
N ILE A 113 2.59 6.00 2.23
CA ILE A 113 3.46 5.24 1.33
C ILE A 113 4.39 4.35 2.15
N LYS A 114 4.46 3.07 1.81
CA LYS A 114 5.43 2.13 2.38
C LYS A 114 6.44 1.73 1.30
N LEU A 115 7.71 1.83 1.64
CA LEU A 115 8.81 1.54 0.73
C LEU A 115 9.71 0.43 1.25
N GLY A 116 10.23 -0.36 0.35
CA GLY A 116 11.25 -1.36 0.59
C GLY A 116 10.79 -2.79 0.32
N PRO A 117 11.70 -3.65 -0.14
CA PRO A 117 11.43 -5.07 -0.29
C PRO A 117 11.21 -5.70 1.10
N PHE A 118 10.39 -6.73 1.17
CA PHE A 118 10.21 -7.46 2.43
C PHE A 118 11.41 -8.37 2.69
N ILE A 119 12.06 -8.18 3.85
CA ILE A 119 13.14 -9.05 4.36
C ILE A 119 12.73 -9.52 5.75
N LYS A 120 12.62 -10.84 5.93
CA LYS A 120 12.15 -11.45 7.18
C LYS A 120 13.07 -11.19 8.37
N TYR A 121 14.37 -11.17 8.11
CA TYR A 121 15.42 -10.97 9.13
C TYR A 121 16.39 -9.89 8.64
N PRO A 122 16.07 -8.60 8.80
CA PRO A 122 16.98 -7.52 8.40
C PRO A 122 18.25 -7.52 9.24
N LEU A 123 19.38 -7.21 8.59
CA LEU A 123 20.73 -7.38 9.15
C LEU A 123 21.10 -6.43 10.29
N ASN A 124 20.33 -5.38 10.55
CA ASN A 124 20.73 -4.27 11.41
C ASN A 124 19.90 -4.12 12.68
N ASP A 125 19.52 -5.19 13.35
CA ASP A 125 18.66 -5.16 14.56
C ASP A 125 17.36 -4.34 14.40
N SER A 126 17.06 -3.90 13.18
CA SER A 126 15.82 -3.23 12.88
C SER A 126 14.68 -4.23 12.80
N ARG A 127 13.52 -3.89 13.34
CA ARG A 127 12.31 -4.74 13.29
C ARG A 127 11.78 -4.93 11.88
N THR A 128 12.18 -4.06 10.96
CA THR A 128 11.83 -4.11 9.54
C THR A 128 12.83 -3.29 8.73
N ASN A 129 13.07 -3.71 7.49
CA ASN A 129 13.80 -2.92 6.49
C ASN A 129 12.87 -2.02 5.68
N GLN A 130 11.55 -2.17 5.83
CA GLN A 130 10.57 -1.33 5.16
C GLN A 130 10.34 -0.06 5.97
N LYS A 131 10.06 1.05 5.26
CA LYS A 131 9.71 2.33 5.85
C LYS A 131 8.28 2.70 5.49
N PHE A 132 7.50 3.06 6.49
CA PHE A 132 6.13 3.52 6.33
C PHE A 132 6.04 5.02 6.60
N TYR A 133 5.52 5.75 5.63
CA TYR A 133 5.46 7.21 5.67
C TYR A 133 4.02 7.70 5.64
N LYS A 134 3.75 8.72 6.44
CA LYS A 134 2.59 9.59 6.28
C LYS A 134 2.96 10.71 5.30
N VAL A 135 2.06 11.02 4.38
CA VAL A 135 2.23 12.13 3.43
C VAL A 135 1.41 13.32 3.91
N GLU A 136 2.07 14.43 4.16
CA GLU A 136 1.45 15.71 4.53
C GLU A 136 2.16 16.85 3.79
N ASN A 137 1.39 17.71 3.11
CA ASN A 137 1.93 18.85 2.35
C ASN A 137 3.07 18.46 1.40
N ASN A 138 2.89 17.35 0.66
CA ASN A 138 3.89 16.76 -0.24
C ASN A 138 5.22 16.39 0.43
N GLN A 139 5.20 16.15 1.75
CA GLN A 139 6.36 15.71 2.53
C GLN A 139 6.08 14.36 3.18
N LEU A 140 7.15 13.57 3.36
CA LEU A 140 7.11 12.26 3.99
C LEU A 140 7.55 12.36 5.46
N THR A 141 6.72 11.84 6.36
CA THR A 141 7.05 11.65 7.78
C THR A 141 7.10 10.16 8.08
N ASP A 142 8.25 9.67 8.57
CA ASP A 142 8.40 8.27 8.94
C ASP A 142 7.56 7.95 10.19
N ILE A 143 6.59 7.06 10.00
CA ILE A 143 5.71 6.54 11.06
C ILE A 143 5.78 5.03 11.17
N THR A 144 6.91 4.43 10.78
CA THR A 144 7.13 2.97 10.79
C THR A 144 6.89 2.37 12.19
N TYR A 145 7.16 3.10 13.25
CA TYR A 145 6.94 2.67 14.64
C TYR A 145 5.50 2.25 14.92
N LYS A 146 4.53 2.73 14.17
CA LYS A 146 3.11 2.38 14.36
C LYS A 146 2.80 0.90 14.10
N PHE A 147 3.68 0.19 13.39
CA PHE A 147 3.57 -1.26 13.21
C PHE A 147 4.11 -2.08 14.40
N TRP A 148 4.74 -1.43 15.39
CA TRP A 148 5.31 -2.14 16.53
C TRP A 148 4.22 -2.45 17.55
N LYS A 149 3.92 -3.73 17.75
CA LYS A 149 2.83 -4.23 18.61
C LYS A 149 2.84 -3.69 20.06
N ASN A 150 4.00 -3.30 20.56
CA ASN A 150 4.19 -2.82 21.94
C ASN A 150 4.45 -1.32 22.05
N TYR A 151 4.29 -0.57 20.98
CA TYR A 151 4.62 0.86 20.98
C TYR A 151 3.83 1.67 22.05
N GLY A 152 2.54 1.35 22.22
CA GLY A 152 1.69 2.01 23.22
C GLY A 152 1.91 1.52 24.67
N LYS A 153 2.44 0.30 24.85
CA LYS A 153 2.64 -0.31 26.19
C LYS A 153 3.91 0.17 26.87
N SER A 154 4.92 0.63 26.14
CA SER A 154 6.17 1.16 26.70
C SER A 154 6.05 2.58 27.25
N LYS A 155 4.95 3.28 27.00
CA LYS A 155 4.69 4.63 27.50
C LYS A 155 3.78 4.70 28.73
N SER A 156 3.22 3.57 29.14
CA SER A 156 2.31 3.49 30.31
C SER A 156 2.98 3.01 31.60
N ASN A 157 4.29 2.90 31.62
CA ASN A 157 5.07 2.56 32.83
C ASN A 157 5.92 3.76 33.28
#